data_01e3bd359a893ec2fe9a6da3a6851b42
#
_entry.id   01e3bd359a893ec2fe9a6da3a6851b42
#
_cell.length_a   1.000
_cell.length_b   1.000
_cell.length_c   1.000
_cell.angle_alpha   90.00
_cell.angle_beta   90.00
_cell.angle_gamma   90.00
#
_symmetry.space_group_name_H-M   'P 1'
#
loop_
_entity.id
_entity.type
_entity.pdbx_description
1 polymer ?
#
loop_
_entity_poly.entity_id
_entity_poly.type
_entity_poly.pdbx_seq_one_letter_code
_entity_poly.pdbx_strand_id
1 'polypeptide(L)'
;MASAFTESPGESLLHWLVRAVGLPAPRIQMAITDVHHSRLYFPDEAWPEYRVLAEFDGRIKYKTPEDLWQEKQRQDALTRMGWRIERFIWADFTHLDVLRARILALFPATVAHSARPVADLWR
;
A
#
# COMPACT_ATOMS: atom_id res chain seq x y z
N MET A 1 -18.32 -1.39 -16.66
CA MET A 1 -17.94 -0.42 -16.44
C MET A 1 -16.55 -0.31 -16.31
N ALA A 2 -16.05 0.30 -16.84
CA ALA A 2 -14.93 0.33 -16.95
C ALA A 2 -14.17 0.77 -16.19
N SER A 3 -13.49 0.74 -16.30
CA SER A 3 -12.98 0.91 -15.75
C SER A 3 -11.77 1.54 -15.49
N ALA A 4 -11.85 2.75 -15.19
CA ALA A 4 -10.76 3.48 -14.66
C ALA A 4 -10.24 2.85 -13.40
N PHE A 5 -11.03 1.97 -12.86
CA PHE A 5 -10.68 1.31 -11.62
C PHE A 5 -10.39 -0.16 -11.78
N THR A 6 -10.11 -0.59 -13.00
CA THR A 6 -9.70 -1.97 -13.22
C THR A 6 -8.36 -2.21 -12.56
N GLU A 7 -8.32 -3.21 -11.69
CA GLU A 7 -7.11 -3.55 -10.96
C GLU A 7 -6.14 -4.32 -11.81
N SER A 8 -4.85 -4.05 -11.63
CA SER A 8 -3.81 -4.92 -12.14
C SER A 8 -3.77 -6.18 -11.27
N PRO A 9 -3.17 -7.28 -11.77
CA PRO A 9 -3.02 -8.49 -10.95
C PRO A 9 -2.30 -8.25 -9.62
N GLY A 10 -1.31 -7.33 -9.61
CA GLY A 10 -0.61 -7.02 -8.37
C GLY A 10 -1.47 -6.27 -7.39
N GLU A 11 -2.31 -5.36 -7.88
CA GLU A 11 -3.24 -4.64 -7.01
C GLU A 11 -4.27 -5.59 -6.44
N SER A 12 -4.74 -6.54 -7.22
CA SER A 12 -5.66 -7.56 -6.72
C SER A 12 -5.02 -8.39 -5.62
N LEU A 13 -3.75 -8.71 -5.77
CA LEU A 13 -3.01 -9.46 -4.78
C LEU A 13 -2.86 -8.65 -3.49
N LEU A 14 -2.62 -7.35 -3.60
CA LEU A 14 -2.54 -6.47 -2.45
C LEU A 14 -3.89 -6.41 -1.73
N HIS A 15 -4.99 -6.30 -2.47
CA HIS A 15 -6.33 -6.31 -1.88
C HIS A 15 -6.60 -7.62 -1.16
N TRP A 16 -6.17 -8.74 -1.76
CA TRP A 16 -6.28 -10.03 -1.10
C TRP A 16 -5.54 -10.03 0.24
N LEU A 17 -4.32 -9.52 0.27
CA LEU A 17 -3.51 -9.48 1.47
C LEU A 17 -4.23 -8.73 2.59
N VAL A 18 -4.76 -7.55 2.29
CA VAL A 18 -5.44 -6.71 3.27
C VAL A 18 -6.62 -7.46 3.88
N ARG A 19 -7.40 -8.13 3.04
CA ARG A 19 -8.55 -8.90 3.52
C ARG A 19 -8.11 -10.13 4.29
N ALA A 20 -7.10 -10.83 3.82
CA ALA A 20 -6.63 -12.06 4.45
C ALA A 20 -6.07 -11.79 5.84
N VAL A 21 -5.42 -10.65 6.04
CA VAL A 21 -4.86 -10.26 7.32
C VAL A 21 -5.95 -9.79 8.28
N GLY A 22 -7.08 -9.34 7.75
CA GLY A 22 -8.18 -8.86 8.59
C GLY A 22 -8.07 -7.41 8.98
N LEU A 23 -7.44 -6.61 8.14
CA LEU A 23 -7.30 -5.17 8.39
C LEU A 23 -8.60 -4.43 8.10
N PRO A 24 -8.79 -3.23 8.66
CA PRO A 24 -9.93 -2.40 8.28
C PRO A 24 -9.95 -2.14 6.79
N ALA A 25 -11.13 -1.85 6.25
CA ALA A 25 -11.27 -1.59 4.81
C ALA A 25 -10.52 -0.30 4.43
N PRO A 26 -9.65 -0.35 3.42
CA PRO A 26 -8.93 0.84 2.98
C PRO A 26 -9.76 1.66 2.01
N ARG A 27 -9.33 2.88 1.77
CA ARG A 27 -9.80 3.65 0.63
C ARG A 27 -8.92 3.33 -0.57
N ILE A 28 -9.57 3.11 -1.71
CA ILE A 28 -8.86 2.75 -2.94
C ILE A 28 -8.65 4.00 -3.77
N GLN A 29 -7.41 4.22 -4.23
CA GLN A 29 -7.07 5.31 -5.13
C GLN A 29 -7.47 6.67 -4.58
N MET A 30 -7.33 6.87 -3.27
CA MET A 30 -7.65 8.15 -2.65
C MET A 30 -6.63 9.21 -3.06
N ALA A 31 -7.11 10.41 -3.39
CA ALA A 31 -6.22 11.50 -3.76
C ALA A 31 -5.58 12.11 -2.51
N ILE A 32 -4.26 12.27 -2.56
CA ILE A 32 -3.52 12.98 -1.51
C ILE A 32 -2.89 14.20 -2.17
N THR A 33 -3.18 15.37 -1.63
CA THR A 33 -2.70 16.64 -2.18
C THR A 33 -1.44 17.09 -1.46
N ASP A 34 -0.38 17.33 -2.23
CA ASP A 34 0.80 18.02 -1.72
C ASP A 34 0.72 19.47 -2.16
N VAL A 35 0.25 20.31 -1.25
CA VAL A 35 0.01 21.72 -1.55
C VAL A 35 1.30 22.45 -1.89
N HIS A 36 2.38 22.10 -1.20
CA HIS A 36 3.66 22.79 -1.39
C HIS A 36 4.25 22.58 -2.79
N HIS A 37 3.96 21.42 -3.39
CA HIS A 37 4.52 21.09 -4.71
C HIS A 37 3.44 21.00 -5.77
N SER A 38 2.21 21.37 -5.43
CA SER A 38 1.07 21.36 -6.35
C SER A 38 0.94 20.01 -7.05
N ARG A 39 0.99 18.94 -6.28
CA ARG A 39 0.92 17.57 -6.81
C ARG A 39 -0.17 16.77 -6.13
N LEU A 40 -0.70 15.81 -6.90
CA LEU A 40 -1.65 14.83 -6.40
C LEU A 40 -1.02 13.46 -6.47
N TYR A 41 -1.25 12.65 -5.43
CA TYR A 41 -0.80 11.27 -5.39
C TYR A 41 -2.00 10.37 -5.19
N PHE A 42 -1.97 9.19 -5.82
CA PHE A 42 -3.08 8.24 -5.76
C PHE A 42 -2.54 6.87 -5.35
N PRO A 43 -2.30 6.65 -4.06
CA PRO A 43 -1.82 5.34 -3.60
C PRO A 43 -2.88 4.27 -3.85
N ASP A 44 -2.44 3.02 -3.98
CA ASP A 44 -3.37 1.92 -4.22
C ASP A 44 -4.38 1.78 -3.10
N GLU A 45 -3.91 1.81 -1.86
CA GLU A 45 -4.76 1.68 -0.69
C GLU A 45 -4.32 2.64 0.40
N ALA A 46 -5.30 3.26 1.08
CA ALA A 46 -5.01 4.23 2.12
C ALA A 46 -5.94 4.04 3.31
N TRP A 47 -5.38 4.26 4.49
CA TRP A 47 -6.14 4.30 5.74
C TRP A 47 -5.89 5.67 6.36
N PRO A 48 -6.67 6.68 5.96
CA PRO A 48 -6.40 8.07 6.42
C PRO A 48 -6.43 8.23 7.93
N GLU A 49 -7.28 7.48 8.62
CA GLU A 49 -7.38 7.60 10.08
C GLU A 49 -6.09 7.17 10.78
N TYR A 50 -5.27 6.37 10.14
CA TYR A 50 -4.00 5.90 10.71
C TYR A 50 -2.79 6.46 9.96
N ARG A 51 -3.02 7.23 8.92
CA ARG A 51 -1.96 7.77 8.07
C ARG A 51 -1.09 6.67 7.47
N VAL A 52 -1.73 5.62 6.97
CA VAL A 52 -1.05 4.46 6.40
C VAL A 52 -1.40 4.33 4.93
N LEU A 53 -0.39 4.00 4.13
CA LEU A 53 -0.54 3.72 2.69
C LEU A 53 0.11 2.39 2.36
N ALA A 54 -0.51 1.66 1.42
CA ALA A 54 0.06 0.44 0.88
C ALA A 54 -0.02 0.49 -0.64
N GLU A 55 1.05 0.06 -1.30
CA GLU A 55 1.13 0.07 -2.75
C GLU A 55 1.77 -1.19 -3.26
N PHE A 56 1.39 -1.59 -4.47
CA PHE A 56 2.04 -2.67 -5.18
C PHE A 56 2.84 -2.11 -6.35
N ASP A 57 4.11 -2.49 -6.44
CA ASP A 57 4.98 -2.05 -7.54
C ASP A 57 5.45 -3.26 -8.33
N GLY A 58 4.89 -3.42 -9.53
CA GLY A 58 5.25 -4.55 -10.39
C GLY A 58 6.35 -4.25 -11.40
N ARG A 59 6.88 -3.03 -11.41
CA ARG A 59 7.80 -2.59 -12.44
C ARG A 59 9.19 -2.25 -11.94
N ILE A 60 9.54 -2.76 -10.78
CA ILE A 60 10.81 -2.38 -10.14
C ILE A 60 12.03 -2.70 -11.01
N LYS A 61 11.93 -3.73 -11.85
CA LYS A 61 13.06 -4.16 -12.67
C LYS A 61 13.37 -3.20 -13.83
N TYR A 62 12.42 -2.34 -14.19
CA TYR A 62 12.52 -1.54 -15.39
C TYR A 62 12.61 -0.06 -15.12
N LYS A 63 12.94 0.32 -13.88
CA LYS A 63 12.99 1.71 -13.51
C LYS A 63 14.28 2.36 -13.98
N THR A 64 14.16 3.52 -14.60
CA THR A 64 15.30 4.34 -14.98
C THR A 64 15.78 5.13 -13.77
N PRO A 65 17.01 5.71 -13.82
CA PRO A 65 17.42 6.61 -12.73
C PRO A 65 16.46 7.76 -12.50
N GLU A 66 15.85 8.28 -13.56
CA GLU A 66 14.87 9.36 -13.43
C GLU A 66 13.63 8.88 -12.68
N ASP A 67 13.14 7.68 -13.01
CA ASP A 67 11.99 7.11 -12.32
C ASP A 67 12.28 6.92 -10.83
N LEU A 68 13.48 6.45 -10.51
CA LEU A 68 13.87 6.24 -9.11
C LEU A 68 13.95 7.55 -8.34
N TRP A 69 14.45 8.59 -9.00
CA TRP A 69 14.54 9.92 -8.41
C TRP A 69 13.15 10.47 -8.10
N GLN A 70 12.24 10.40 -9.06
CA GLN A 70 10.88 10.88 -8.88
C GLN A 70 10.16 10.11 -7.80
N GLU A 71 10.37 8.80 -7.75
CA GLU A 71 9.77 7.97 -6.74
C GLU A 71 10.26 8.33 -5.34
N LYS A 72 11.55 8.59 -5.21
CA LYS A 72 12.11 9.01 -3.94
C LYS A 72 11.51 10.33 -3.48
N GLN A 73 11.37 11.30 -4.40
CA GLN A 73 10.75 12.57 -4.06
C GLN A 73 9.31 12.41 -3.61
N ARG A 74 8.57 11.53 -4.29
CA ARG A 74 7.19 11.24 -3.93
C ARG A 74 7.11 10.66 -2.53
N GLN A 75 7.96 9.68 -2.23
CA GLN A 75 7.96 9.05 -0.92
C GLN A 75 8.37 10.03 0.17
N ASP A 76 9.36 10.87 -0.11
CA ASP A 76 9.78 11.89 0.85
C ASP A 76 8.65 12.88 1.15
N ALA A 77 7.90 13.28 0.11
CA ALA A 77 6.77 14.19 0.28
C ALA A 77 5.69 13.58 1.16
N LEU A 78 5.34 12.33 0.89
CA LEU A 78 4.32 11.63 1.67
C LEU A 78 4.76 11.46 3.12
N THR A 79 6.03 11.12 3.33
CA THR A 79 6.58 10.96 4.67
C THR A 79 6.54 12.29 5.44
N ARG A 80 6.88 13.39 4.76
CA ARG A 80 6.81 14.71 5.40
C ARG A 80 5.39 15.07 5.82
N MET A 81 4.40 14.60 5.07
CA MET A 81 3.00 14.83 5.41
C MET A 81 2.49 13.88 6.49
N GLY A 82 3.35 13.03 7.02
CA GLY A 82 2.99 12.17 8.13
C GLY A 82 2.49 10.78 7.75
N TRP A 83 2.61 10.41 6.49
CA TRP A 83 2.17 9.10 6.05
C TRP A 83 3.23 8.05 6.25
N ARG A 84 2.81 6.85 6.65
CA ARG A 84 3.63 5.65 6.63
C ARG A 84 3.29 4.90 5.37
N ILE A 85 4.29 4.54 4.59
CA ILE A 85 4.04 3.91 3.31
C ILE A 85 4.87 2.64 3.19
N GLU A 86 4.25 1.57 2.71
CA GLU A 86 4.93 0.33 2.42
C GLU A 86 4.61 -0.07 1.00
N ARG A 87 5.65 -0.47 0.28
CA ARG A 87 5.50 -0.91 -1.10
C ARG A 87 5.84 -2.37 -1.20
N PHE A 88 4.96 -3.14 -1.85
CA PHE A 88 5.11 -4.57 -2.00
C PHE A 88 5.38 -4.91 -3.45
N ILE A 89 6.19 -5.94 -3.67
CA ILE A 89 6.53 -6.44 -5.00
C ILE A 89 6.16 -7.91 -5.07
N TRP A 90 6.21 -8.50 -6.27
CA TRP A 90 5.83 -9.89 -6.47
C TRP A 90 6.56 -10.84 -5.52
N ALA A 91 7.87 -10.65 -5.36
CA ALA A 91 8.69 -11.55 -4.54
C ALA A 91 8.24 -11.57 -3.08
N ASP A 92 7.63 -10.49 -2.59
CA ASP A 92 7.18 -10.44 -1.20
C ASP A 92 6.12 -11.50 -0.91
N PHE A 93 5.34 -11.87 -1.93
CA PHE A 93 4.22 -12.79 -1.75
C PHE A 93 4.64 -14.25 -1.71
N THR A 94 5.94 -14.51 -1.77
CA THR A 94 6.48 -15.85 -1.55
C THR A 94 6.83 -16.09 -0.08
N HIS A 95 6.73 -15.06 0.76
CA HIS A 95 7.04 -15.17 2.20
C HIS A 95 5.91 -14.51 2.98
N LEU A 96 4.79 -15.21 3.08
CA LEU A 96 3.55 -14.63 3.61
C LEU A 96 3.65 -14.20 5.07
N ASP A 97 4.42 -14.93 5.89
CA ASP A 97 4.58 -14.56 7.30
C ASP A 97 5.29 -13.22 7.45
N VAL A 98 6.34 -13.00 6.65
CA VAL A 98 7.06 -11.74 6.67
C VAL A 98 6.18 -10.63 6.14
N LEU A 99 5.46 -10.91 5.07
CA LEU A 99 4.56 -9.94 4.44
C LEU A 99 3.49 -9.47 5.42
N ARG A 100 2.87 -10.42 6.12
CA ARG A 100 1.85 -10.10 7.12
C ARG A 100 2.42 -9.21 8.22
N ALA A 101 3.60 -9.55 8.72
CA ALA A 101 4.25 -8.76 9.76
C ALA A 101 4.55 -7.35 9.27
N ARG A 102 4.99 -7.20 8.03
CA ARG A 102 5.32 -5.90 7.47
C ARG A 102 4.09 -4.99 7.38
N ILE A 103 2.97 -5.52 6.90
CA ILE A 103 1.78 -4.68 6.75
C ILE A 103 1.19 -4.34 8.11
N LEU A 104 1.19 -5.28 9.06
CA LEU A 104 0.68 -4.99 10.40
C LEU A 104 1.52 -3.95 11.13
N ALA A 105 2.82 -3.91 10.87
CA ALA A 105 3.72 -2.96 11.52
C ALA A 105 3.43 -1.51 11.15
N LEU A 106 2.67 -1.26 10.10
CA LEU A 106 2.30 0.10 9.70
C LEU A 106 1.24 0.68 10.61
N PHE A 107 0.49 -0.16 11.30
CA PHE A 107 -0.69 0.26 12.07
C PHE A 107 -0.38 0.38 13.55
N PRO A 108 -1.18 1.17 14.29
CA PRO A 108 -1.07 1.18 15.75
C PRO A 108 -1.26 -0.20 16.32
N ALA A 109 -0.67 -0.46 17.48
CA ALA A 109 -0.74 -1.77 18.12
C ALA A 109 -2.18 -2.23 18.36
N THR A 110 -3.09 -1.30 18.66
CA THR A 110 -4.50 -1.64 18.87
C THR A 110 -5.13 -2.24 17.62
N VAL A 111 -4.80 -1.70 16.45
CA VAL A 111 -5.32 -2.23 15.19
C VAL A 111 -4.68 -3.56 14.88
N ALA A 112 -3.35 -3.66 15.03
CA ALA A 112 -2.63 -4.89 14.72
C ALA A 112 -3.11 -6.04 15.61
N HIS A 113 -3.38 -5.77 16.87
CA HIS A 113 -3.87 -6.80 17.80
C HIS A 113 -5.31 -7.19 17.50
N SER A 114 -6.10 -6.29 16.92
CA SER A 114 -7.48 -6.58 16.59
C SER A 114 -7.64 -7.31 15.26
N ALA A 115 -6.61 -7.29 14.42
CA ALA A 115 -6.67 -7.94 13.12
C ALA A 115 -6.77 -9.46 13.31
N ARG A 116 -7.73 -10.07 12.60
CA ARG A 116 -7.94 -11.51 12.65
C ARG A 116 -7.83 -12.08 11.27
N PRO A 117 -6.87 -12.96 11.02
CA PRO A 117 -6.75 -13.59 9.71
C PRO A 117 -8.05 -14.29 9.35
N VAL A 118 -8.44 -14.14 8.09
CA VAL A 118 -9.59 -14.86 7.55
C VAL A 118 -9.09 -16.25 7.18
N ALA A 119 -9.54 -17.27 7.93
CA ALA A 119 -8.95 -18.62 7.83
C ALA A 119 -8.99 -19.20 6.43
N ASP A 120 -10.06 -18.94 5.69
CA ASP A 120 -10.18 -19.48 4.35
C ASP A 120 -9.26 -18.81 3.34
N LEU A 121 -8.80 -17.60 3.65
CA LEU A 121 -7.90 -16.88 2.77
C LEU A 121 -6.44 -17.09 3.13
N TRP A 122 -6.16 -17.30 4.40
CA TRP A 122 -4.78 -17.41 4.88
C TRP A 122 -4.45 -18.86 5.14
N ARG A 123 -3.81 -19.48 4.17
CA ARG A 123 -3.48 -20.87 4.28
C ARG A 123 -2.04 -21.13 4.00
#